data_ffe8d64e69ad765c3b3cd0d59ea3e3b2
#
_entry.id   ffe8d64e69ad765c3b3cd0d59ea3e3b2
#
_cell.length_a   1.000
_cell.length_b   1.000
_cell.length_c   1.000
_cell.angle_alpha   90.00
_cell.angle_beta   90.00
_cell.angle_gamma   90.00
#
_symmetry.space_group_name_H-M   'P 1'
#
loop_
_entity.id
_entity.type
_entity.pdbx_description
1 polymer ?
#
loop_
_entity_poly.entity_id
_entity_poly.type
_entity_poly.pdbx_seq_one_letter_code
_entity_poly.pdbx_strand_id
1 'polypeptide(L)'
;MSRSFGDKAAHSVGVIDEPEIIEIDIEKFEGKIVCVVVASDGVWEFVGNEYIKNIVMKYLREKNAKGCCEEICKKSREFWERSGCAIDDITCVVGYFEYEDSNKNNVIINEISDNGYFNM
;
A
#
# COMPACT_ATOMS: atom_id res chain seq x y z
N MET A 1 -13.42 6.82 10.97
CA MET A 1 -13.68 5.53 10.28
C MET A 1 -15.14 5.50 9.85
N SER A 2 -15.43 5.19 8.59
CA SER A 2 -16.81 5.14 8.05
C SER A 2 -17.24 3.74 7.61
N ARG A 3 -16.29 2.83 7.43
CA ARG A 3 -16.50 1.44 7.00
C ARG A 3 -15.64 0.49 7.83
N SER A 4 -16.21 -0.64 8.26
CA SER A 4 -15.49 -1.73 8.93
C SER A 4 -16.26 -3.04 8.87
N PHE A 5 -15.54 -4.17 8.96
CA PHE A 5 -16.15 -5.46 9.25
C PHE A 5 -16.20 -5.69 10.76
N GLY A 6 -17.29 -6.24 11.29
CA GLY A 6 -17.46 -6.44 12.73
C GLY A 6 -17.83 -5.15 13.44
N ASP A 7 -17.30 -4.89 14.61
CA ASP A 7 -17.55 -3.69 15.42
C ASP A 7 -19.03 -3.25 15.51
N LYS A 8 -19.85 -4.05 16.18
CA LYS A 8 -21.28 -3.80 16.32
C LYS A 8 -21.62 -2.44 16.94
N ALA A 9 -20.74 -1.92 17.79
CA ALA A 9 -20.95 -0.61 18.40
C ALA A 9 -20.84 0.50 17.36
N ALA A 10 -19.84 0.45 16.50
CA ALA A 10 -19.65 1.41 15.41
C ALA A 10 -20.79 1.34 14.38
N HIS A 11 -21.27 0.14 14.04
CA HIS A 11 -22.42 -0.03 13.16
C HIS A 11 -23.71 0.61 13.71
N SER A 12 -23.89 0.63 15.03
CA SER A 12 -25.07 1.27 15.66
C SER A 12 -25.09 2.79 15.50
N VAL A 13 -23.97 3.41 15.16
CA VAL A 13 -23.81 4.87 14.96
C VAL A 13 -23.49 5.26 13.52
N GLY A 14 -23.68 4.34 12.56
CA GLY A 14 -23.65 4.66 11.14
C GLY A 14 -22.42 4.17 10.37
N VAL A 15 -21.52 3.41 10.98
CA VAL A 15 -20.46 2.70 10.25
C VAL A 15 -21.08 1.55 9.47
N ILE A 16 -20.70 1.37 8.21
CA ILE A 16 -21.23 0.35 7.30
C ILE A 16 -20.15 -0.64 6.89
N ASP A 17 -20.56 -1.80 6.38
CA ASP A 17 -19.67 -2.85 5.86
C ASP A 17 -19.63 -2.90 4.31
N GLU A 18 -20.41 -2.05 3.65
CA GLU A 18 -20.44 -1.97 2.20
C GLU A 18 -19.13 -1.36 1.66
N PRO A 19 -18.37 -2.08 0.81
CA PRO A 19 -17.12 -1.57 0.26
C PRO A 19 -17.35 -0.52 -0.82
N GLU A 20 -16.41 0.39 -0.96
CA GLU A 20 -16.27 1.21 -2.16
C GLU A 20 -15.38 0.49 -3.16
N ILE A 21 -15.86 0.34 -4.41
CA ILE A 21 -15.17 -0.40 -5.46
C ILE A 21 -14.69 0.55 -6.53
N ILE A 22 -13.40 0.50 -6.85
CA ILE A 22 -12.80 1.22 -7.98
C ILE A 22 -12.20 0.19 -8.91
N GLU A 23 -12.64 0.19 -10.17
CA GLU A 23 -12.07 -0.64 -11.22
C GLU A 23 -11.02 0.17 -12.00
N ILE A 24 -9.84 -0.41 -12.14
CA ILE A 24 -8.72 0.16 -12.91
C ILE A 24 -8.42 -0.77 -14.07
N ASP A 25 -8.65 -0.27 -15.27
CA ASP A 25 -8.31 -0.98 -16.51
C ASP A 25 -6.79 -0.93 -16.73
N ILE A 26 -6.13 -2.06 -16.53
CA ILE A 26 -4.67 -2.17 -16.65
C ILE A 26 -4.18 -2.10 -18.10
N GLU A 27 -5.02 -2.39 -19.10
CA GLU A 27 -4.66 -2.28 -20.52
C GLU A 27 -4.29 -0.83 -20.91
N LYS A 28 -4.88 0.16 -20.23
CA LYS A 28 -4.54 1.58 -20.42
C LYS A 28 -3.10 1.94 -20.01
N PHE A 29 -2.43 1.02 -19.33
CA PHE A 29 -1.04 1.18 -18.87
C PHE A 29 -0.06 0.31 -19.64
N GLU A 30 -0.43 -0.15 -20.85
CA GLU A 30 0.47 -0.92 -21.71
C GLU A 30 1.84 -0.24 -21.85
N GLY A 31 2.91 -1.03 -21.69
CA GLY A 31 4.29 -0.56 -21.70
C GLY A 31 4.68 0.33 -20.52
N LYS A 32 3.84 0.41 -19.48
CA LYS A 32 4.13 1.14 -18.25
C LYS A 32 4.18 0.20 -17.06
N ILE A 33 5.00 0.57 -16.08
CA ILE A 33 5.02 -0.13 -14.80
C ILE A 33 3.97 0.51 -13.90
N VAL A 34 3.04 -0.31 -13.39
CA VAL A 34 2.07 0.08 -12.37
C VAL A 34 2.57 -0.42 -11.03
N CYS A 35 2.63 0.46 -10.03
CA CYS A 35 2.94 0.08 -8.67
C CYS A 35 1.68 0.15 -7.81
N VAL A 36 1.42 -0.90 -7.06
CA VAL A 36 0.34 -0.96 -6.07
C VAL A 36 0.97 -1.02 -4.69
N VAL A 37 0.51 -0.15 -3.80
CA VAL A 37 0.90 -0.12 -2.39
C VAL A 37 -0.36 -0.30 -1.55
N VAL A 38 -0.37 -1.33 -0.72
CA VAL A 38 -1.43 -1.59 0.26
C VAL A 38 -0.80 -1.54 1.63
N ALA A 39 -1.35 -0.75 2.53
CA ALA A 39 -0.77 -0.59 3.86
C ALA A 39 -1.85 -0.35 4.92
N SER A 40 -1.49 -0.60 6.20
CA SER A 40 -2.30 -0.25 7.35
C SER A 40 -2.33 1.26 7.60
N ASP A 41 -3.21 1.70 8.48
CA ASP A 41 -3.28 3.10 8.96
C ASP A 41 -2.00 3.54 9.69
N GLY A 42 -1.26 2.61 10.31
CA GLY A 42 0.09 2.88 10.81
C GLY A 42 1.05 3.46 9.77
N VAL A 43 0.79 3.28 8.48
CA VAL A 43 1.48 3.99 7.39
C VAL A 43 0.76 5.29 7.04
N TRP A 44 -0.54 5.20 6.73
CA TRP A 44 -1.28 6.30 6.10
C TRP A 44 -1.56 7.49 7.04
N GLU A 45 -1.49 7.29 8.36
CA GLU A 45 -1.73 8.36 9.35
C GLU A 45 -0.71 9.50 9.19
N PHE A 46 0.55 9.18 8.93
CA PHE A 46 1.62 10.17 8.86
C PHE A 46 2.30 10.25 7.48
N VAL A 47 2.15 9.24 6.63
CA VAL A 47 2.84 9.18 5.34
C VAL A 47 1.85 9.38 4.21
N GLY A 48 1.82 10.59 3.68
CA GLY A 48 0.92 10.94 2.58
C GLY A 48 1.34 10.34 1.22
N ASN A 49 0.39 10.29 0.28
CA ASN A 49 0.55 9.68 -1.04
C ASN A 49 1.77 10.20 -1.82
N GLU A 50 2.06 11.52 -1.79
CA GLU A 50 3.20 12.08 -2.51
C GLU A 50 4.55 11.61 -1.93
N TYR A 51 4.61 11.39 -0.62
CA TYR A 51 5.81 10.85 0.00
C TYR A 51 6.04 9.39 -0.40
N ILE A 52 4.98 8.56 -0.35
CA ILE A 52 5.02 7.17 -0.83
C ILE A 52 5.42 7.10 -2.30
N LYS A 53 4.84 7.94 -3.15
CA LYS A 53 5.19 8.03 -4.56
C LYS A 53 6.69 8.27 -4.78
N ASN A 54 7.30 9.18 -4.01
CA ASN A 54 8.73 9.45 -4.12
C ASN A 54 9.59 8.22 -3.73
N ILE A 55 9.18 7.47 -2.69
CA ILE A 55 9.85 6.22 -2.33
C ILE A 55 9.69 5.19 -3.47
N VAL A 56 8.46 4.97 -3.96
CA VAL A 56 8.18 4.05 -5.05
C VAL A 56 9.04 4.36 -6.27
N MET A 57 9.11 5.63 -6.69
CA MET A 57 9.89 6.06 -7.84
C MET A 57 11.40 5.79 -7.70
N LYS A 58 11.93 5.82 -6.48
CA LYS A 58 13.33 5.49 -6.20
C LYS A 58 13.66 4.03 -6.51
N TYR A 59 12.72 3.12 -6.19
CA TYR A 59 12.89 1.67 -6.37
C TYR A 59 12.34 1.14 -7.70
N LEU A 60 11.66 1.99 -8.48
CA LEU A 60 10.92 1.58 -9.68
C LEU A 60 11.84 0.95 -10.75
N ARG A 61 13.03 1.51 -10.96
CA ARG A 61 13.96 1.02 -12.01
C ARG A 61 14.43 -0.39 -11.77
N GLU A 62 14.65 -0.74 -10.51
CA GLU A 62 15.15 -2.05 -10.08
C GLU A 62 13.99 -3.01 -9.78
N LYS A 63 12.74 -2.51 -9.83
CA LYS A 63 11.53 -3.23 -9.42
C LYS A 63 11.69 -3.88 -8.03
N ASN A 64 12.44 -3.22 -7.14
CA ASN A 64 12.77 -3.75 -5.82
C ASN A 64 11.62 -3.47 -4.82
N ALA A 65 10.59 -4.31 -4.84
CA ALA A 65 9.44 -4.19 -3.97
C ALA A 65 9.81 -4.33 -2.49
N LYS A 66 10.76 -5.23 -2.17
CA LYS A 66 11.24 -5.44 -0.80
C LYS A 66 11.88 -4.18 -0.23
N GLY A 67 12.84 -3.58 -0.93
CA GLY A 67 13.50 -2.35 -0.50
C GLY A 67 12.52 -1.17 -0.37
N CYS A 68 11.55 -1.09 -1.29
CA CYS A 68 10.49 -0.10 -1.22
C CYS A 68 9.65 -0.26 0.05
N CYS A 69 9.19 -1.47 0.35
CA CYS A 69 8.42 -1.83 1.53
C CYS A 69 9.18 -1.48 2.83
N GLU A 70 10.44 -1.90 2.92
CA GLU A 70 11.30 -1.64 4.06
C GLU A 70 11.48 -0.13 4.32
N GLU A 71 11.68 0.67 3.27
CA GLU A 71 11.82 2.12 3.40
C GLU A 71 10.50 2.78 3.84
N ILE A 72 9.34 2.34 3.30
CA ILE A 72 8.02 2.83 3.71
C ILE A 72 7.81 2.56 5.21
N CYS A 73 7.97 1.33 5.67
CA CYS A 73 7.78 0.96 7.07
C CYS A 73 8.73 1.72 8.00
N LYS A 74 10.01 1.81 7.62
CA LYS A 74 11.00 2.58 8.37
C LYS A 74 10.61 4.06 8.52
N LYS A 75 10.17 4.69 7.43
CA LYS A 75 9.76 6.10 7.44
C LYS A 75 8.49 6.31 8.26
N SER A 76 7.51 5.42 8.15
CA SER A 76 6.30 5.47 8.98
C SER A 76 6.66 5.43 10.46
N ARG A 77 7.53 4.51 10.86
CA ARG A 77 8.01 4.40 12.24
C ARG A 77 8.72 5.67 12.71
N GLU A 78 9.61 6.25 11.89
CA GLU A 78 10.29 7.52 12.22
C GLU A 78 9.29 8.67 12.46
N PHE A 79 8.18 8.72 11.73
CA PHE A 79 7.12 9.71 11.92
C PHE A 79 6.36 9.49 13.23
N TRP A 80 5.98 8.25 13.53
CA TRP A 80 5.34 7.89 14.79
C TRP A 80 6.21 8.26 15.99
N GLU A 81 7.49 7.92 15.97
CA GLU A 81 8.45 8.26 17.03
C GLU A 81 8.56 9.78 17.26
N ARG A 82 8.50 10.58 16.19
CA ARG A 82 8.53 12.05 16.27
C ARG A 82 7.22 12.66 16.76
N SER A 83 6.10 12.02 16.53
CA SER A 83 4.80 12.50 16.97
C SER A 83 4.61 12.44 18.48
N GLY A 84 5.37 11.56 19.15
CA GLY A 84 5.21 11.30 20.59
C GLY A 84 3.97 10.47 20.94
N CYS A 85 3.24 9.98 19.92
CA CYS A 85 2.12 9.07 20.10
C CYS A 85 2.60 7.63 20.25
N ALA A 86 1.74 6.75 20.79
CA ALA A 86 1.99 5.31 20.77
C ALA A 86 2.05 4.85 19.31
N ILE A 87 3.06 4.04 18.96
CA ILE A 87 3.27 3.53 17.61
C ILE A 87 2.18 2.50 17.33
N ASP A 88 1.49 2.62 16.20
CA ASP A 88 0.51 1.65 15.73
C ASP A 88 1.18 0.54 14.89
N ASP A 89 0.44 -0.52 14.57
CA ASP A 89 0.90 -1.61 13.73
C ASP A 89 1.17 -1.13 12.30
N ILE A 90 2.43 -1.25 11.86
CA ILE A 90 2.88 -0.79 10.55
C ILE A 90 3.04 -2.00 9.64
N THR A 91 2.14 -2.13 8.67
CA THR A 91 2.17 -3.18 7.64
C THR A 91 2.11 -2.58 6.26
N CYS A 92 2.93 -3.08 5.33
CA CYS A 92 2.96 -2.61 3.95
C CYS A 92 3.22 -3.76 2.98
N VAL A 93 2.49 -3.77 1.87
CA VAL A 93 2.69 -4.66 0.73
C VAL A 93 2.90 -3.80 -0.51
N VAL A 94 3.94 -4.08 -1.27
CA VAL A 94 4.26 -3.39 -2.54
C VAL A 94 4.33 -4.40 -3.66
N GLY A 95 3.65 -4.10 -4.77
CA GLY A 95 3.71 -4.91 -5.99
C GLY A 95 4.00 -4.04 -7.22
N TYR A 96 4.89 -4.51 -8.10
CA TYR A 96 5.13 -3.92 -9.41
C TYR A 96 4.53 -4.82 -10.48
N PHE A 97 3.69 -4.23 -11.33
CA PHE A 97 2.99 -4.90 -12.41
C PHE A 97 3.39 -4.25 -13.73
N GLU A 98 3.67 -5.06 -14.72
CA GLU A 98 3.94 -4.64 -16.08
C GLU A 98 3.00 -5.38 -17.00
N TYR A 99 2.29 -4.64 -17.84
CA TYR A 99 1.41 -5.22 -18.83
C TYR A 99 2.10 -5.17 -20.20
N GLU A 100 2.40 -6.34 -20.76
CA GLU A 100 2.93 -6.48 -22.11
C GLU A 100 1.84 -7.03 -23.03
N ASP A 101 1.69 -6.38 -24.16
CA ASP A 101 0.76 -6.55 -25.28
C ASP A 101 -0.20 -7.75 -25.28
N SER A 102 -1.40 -7.47 -25.75
CA SER A 102 -2.66 -8.21 -25.75
C SER A 102 -2.65 -9.61 -26.41
N ASN A 103 -1.59 -10.01 -27.08
CA ASN A 103 -1.49 -11.36 -27.64
C ASN A 103 -0.96 -12.42 -26.67
N LYS A 104 -0.59 -12.08 -25.45
CA LYS A 104 0.03 -13.01 -24.48
C LYS A 104 -0.59 -13.07 -23.10
N ASN A 105 -1.68 -12.40 -22.79
CA ASN A 105 -2.39 -12.46 -21.48
C ASN A 105 -1.48 -12.51 -20.23
N ASN A 106 -0.33 -11.87 -20.29
CA ASN A 106 0.66 -11.96 -19.24
C ASN A 106 0.74 -10.65 -18.44
N VAL A 107 0.09 -10.62 -17.29
CA VAL A 107 0.45 -9.71 -16.20
C VAL A 107 1.69 -10.30 -15.55
N ILE A 108 2.84 -9.68 -15.76
CA ILE A 108 4.07 -10.08 -15.08
C ILE A 108 4.06 -9.42 -13.71
N ILE A 109 3.83 -10.22 -12.66
CA ILE A 109 4.06 -9.79 -11.28
C ILE A 109 5.56 -9.93 -11.05
N ASN A 110 6.27 -8.81 -11.08
CA ASN A 110 7.72 -8.84 -10.98
C ASN A 110 8.20 -9.11 -9.56
N GLU A 111 7.49 -8.61 -8.56
CA GLU A 111 7.79 -8.88 -7.15
C GLU A 111 6.60 -8.48 -6.27
N ILE A 112 6.30 -9.30 -5.27
CA ILE A 112 5.43 -8.94 -4.14
C ILE A 112 6.30 -9.12 -2.89
N SER A 113 6.41 -8.07 -2.09
CA SER A 113 7.06 -8.15 -0.79
C SER A 113 6.11 -7.72 0.30
N ASP A 114 6.07 -8.54 1.34
CA ASP A 114 5.35 -8.29 2.58
C ASP A 114 6.40 -8.10 3.68
N ASN A 115 6.38 -6.96 4.33
CA ASN A 115 7.06 -6.74 5.59
C ASN A 115 6.04 -6.87 6.71
N GLY A 116 5.74 -8.15 7.07
CA GLY A 116 4.88 -8.46 8.19
C GLY A 116 5.49 -8.02 9.53
N TYR A 117 4.64 -7.48 10.37
CA TYR A 117 4.74 -7.30 11.82
C TYR A 117 6.09 -6.89 12.39
N PHE A 118 6.25 -5.63 12.67
CA PHE A 118 7.10 -5.17 13.77
C PHE A 118 6.25 -5.12 15.05
N ASN A 119 6.03 -6.29 15.67
CA ASN A 119 5.60 -6.33 17.06
C ASN A 119 6.77 -5.90 17.94
N MET A 120 6.56 -4.93 18.81
CA MET A 120 7.37 -4.68 19.99
C MET A 120 6.85 -5.46 21.17
#